data_cddbbb90554c80453dcc21eb1665cd0f
#
_entry.id   cddbbb90554c80453dcc21eb1665cd0f
#
_cell.length_a   1.000
_cell.length_b   1.000
_cell.length_c   1.000
_cell.angle_alpha   90.00
_cell.angle_beta   90.00
_cell.angle_gamma   90.00
#
_symmetry.space_group_name_H-M   'P 1'
#
loop_
_entity.id
_entity.type
_entity.pdbx_description
1 polymer ?
#
loop_
_entity_poly.entity_id
_entity_poly.type
_entity_poly.pdbx_seq_one_letter_code
_entity_poly.pdbx_strand_id
1 'polypeptide(L)'
;MDRVSLTKREEELMSFLWDFGEPLTVRAMLDFCPKRTWSDNYLNVMIRSLEKKGAIEACDMMRYSRQYARAFRAVLGREEYYIYMAVNHGADAALLAQAAVAFVLREKPENMDQLLQELEKVLEEYRKNG
;
A
#
# COMPACT_ATOMS: atom_id res chain seq x y z
N MET A 1 11.48 11.64 3.86
CA MET A 1 10.84 10.31 3.93
C MET A 1 11.67 9.29 3.16
N ASP A 2 12.04 8.23 3.83
CA ASP A 2 12.85 7.20 3.20
C ASP A 2 12.03 6.44 2.15
N ARG A 3 12.67 6.16 1.03
CA ARG A 3 12.03 5.43 -0.05
C ARG A 3 12.01 3.94 0.29
N VAL A 4 10.84 3.33 0.14
CA VAL A 4 10.67 1.91 0.44
C VAL A 4 10.96 1.08 -0.80
N SER A 5 11.87 0.13 -0.67
CA SER A 5 12.20 -0.82 -1.73
C SER A 5 11.71 -2.21 -1.31
N LEU A 6 10.84 -2.80 -2.12
CA LEU A 6 10.29 -4.13 -1.86
C LEU A 6 10.89 -5.15 -2.83
N THR A 7 11.12 -6.37 -2.33
CA THR A 7 11.44 -7.48 -3.20
C THR A 7 10.19 -7.90 -3.97
N LYS A 8 10.34 -8.72 -5.01
CA LYS A 8 9.19 -9.22 -5.78
C LYS A 8 8.20 -9.98 -4.91
N ARG A 9 8.69 -10.77 -3.96
CA ARG A 9 7.81 -11.54 -3.07
C ARG A 9 7.14 -10.66 -2.04
N GLU A 10 7.83 -9.65 -1.54
CA GLU A 10 7.23 -8.65 -0.67
C GLU A 10 6.17 -7.84 -1.40
N GLU A 11 6.42 -7.49 -2.66
CA GLU A 11 5.43 -6.79 -3.49
C GLU A 11 4.19 -7.66 -3.71
N GLU A 12 4.38 -8.96 -3.95
CA GLU A 12 3.28 -9.90 -4.07
C GLU A 12 2.41 -9.93 -2.80
N LEU A 13 3.05 -10.01 -1.64
CA LEU A 13 2.33 -9.99 -0.37
C LEU A 13 1.62 -8.66 -0.14
N MET A 14 2.30 -7.54 -0.41
CA MET A 14 1.67 -6.23 -0.29
C MET A 14 0.48 -6.08 -1.23
N SER A 15 0.59 -6.57 -2.47
CA SER A 15 -0.54 -6.55 -3.42
C SER A 15 -1.74 -7.29 -2.87
N PHE A 16 -1.51 -8.43 -2.24
CA PHE A 16 -2.57 -9.18 -1.57
C PHE A 16 -3.19 -8.38 -0.42
N LEU A 17 -2.37 -7.77 0.43
CA LEU A 17 -2.87 -6.97 1.54
C LEU A 17 -3.66 -5.74 1.07
N TRP A 18 -3.18 -5.07 0.02
CA TRP A 18 -3.90 -3.94 -0.56
C TRP A 18 -5.26 -4.34 -1.12
N ASP A 19 -5.32 -5.48 -1.82
CA ASP A 19 -6.57 -5.97 -2.41
C ASP A 19 -7.56 -6.40 -1.34
N PHE A 20 -7.07 -7.01 -0.26
CA PHE A 20 -7.93 -7.46 0.83
C PHE A 20 -8.54 -6.29 1.61
N GLY A 21 -7.74 -5.26 1.88
CA GLY A 21 -8.20 -4.00 2.45
C GLY A 21 -8.46 -3.98 3.94
N GLU A 22 -8.26 -5.09 4.64
CA GLU A 22 -8.47 -5.20 6.08
C GLU A 22 -7.27 -5.84 6.76
N PRO A 23 -7.06 -5.58 8.07
CA PRO A 23 -5.95 -6.23 8.79
C PRO A 23 -6.11 -7.76 8.78
N LEU A 24 -4.99 -8.45 8.67
CA LEU A 24 -4.95 -9.91 8.64
C LEU A 24 -3.90 -10.45 9.59
N THR A 25 -4.26 -11.55 10.28
CA THR A 25 -3.27 -12.35 11.01
C THR A 25 -2.44 -13.16 10.01
N VAL A 26 -1.28 -13.64 10.44
CA VAL A 26 -0.44 -14.50 9.58
C VAL A 26 -1.22 -15.72 9.10
N ARG A 27 -1.99 -16.35 9.99
CA ARG A 27 -2.79 -17.52 9.62
C ARG A 27 -3.83 -17.19 8.55
N ALA A 28 -4.50 -16.04 8.70
CA ALA A 28 -5.46 -15.60 7.70
C ALA A 28 -4.81 -15.35 6.35
N MET A 29 -3.60 -14.77 6.34
CA MET A 29 -2.85 -14.58 5.09
C MET A 29 -2.58 -15.91 4.39
N LEU A 30 -2.19 -16.93 5.14
CA LEU A 30 -1.96 -18.27 4.58
C LEU A 30 -3.23 -18.86 4.00
N ASP A 31 -4.35 -18.72 4.68
CA ASP A 31 -5.60 -19.31 4.28
C ASP A 31 -6.25 -18.59 3.08
N PHE A 32 -6.10 -17.27 3.01
CA PHE A 32 -6.76 -16.47 1.97
C PHE A 32 -5.92 -16.20 0.74
N CYS A 33 -4.65 -16.61 0.72
CA CYS A 33 -3.78 -16.43 -0.45
C CYS A 33 -3.33 -17.78 -1.01
N PRO A 34 -4.20 -18.50 -1.71
CA PRO A 34 -3.91 -19.87 -2.16
C PRO A 34 -2.87 -19.95 -3.27
N LYS A 35 -2.69 -18.90 -4.04
CA LYS A 35 -1.75 -18.88 -5.18
C LYS A 35 -0.39 -18.28 -4.83
N ARG A 36 -0.06 -18.26 -3.55
CA ARG A 36 1.20 -17.69 -3.10
C ARG A 36 2.40 -18.50 -3.61
N THR A 37 3.52 -17.81 -3.84
CA THR A 37 4.78 -18.45 -4.26
C THR A 37 5.74 -18.65 -3.08
N TRP A 38 5.37 -18.20 -1.88
CA TRP A 38 6.20 -18.25 -0.69
C TRP A 38 5.69 -19.30 0.30
N SER A 39 6.63 -19.89 1.05
CA SER A 39 6.31 -20.88 2.08
C SER A 39 5.79 -20.19 3.35
N ASP A 40 5.24 -21.00 4.27
CA ASP A 40 4.76 -20.51 5.57
C ASP A 40 5.90 -19.87 6.36
N ASN A 41 7.07 -20.48 6.36
CA ASN A 41 8.24 -19.94 7.07
C ASN A 41 8.71 -18.64 6.44
N TYR A 42 8.69 -18.57 5.12
CA TYR A 42 9.12 -17.37 4.41
C TYR A 42 8.17 -16.20 4.65
N LEU A 43 6.89 -16.49 4.84
CA LEU A 43 5.92 -15.44 5.18
C LEU A 43 6.34 -14.70 6.45
N ASN A 44 6.76 -15.42 7.48
CA ASN A 44 7.22 -14.77 8.72
C ASN A 44 8.44 -13.90 8.49
N VAL A 45 9.36 -14.32 7.62
CA VAL A 45 10.52 -13.52 7.24
C VAL A 45 10.08 -12.22 6.55
N MET A 46 9.14 -12.32 5.62
CA MET A 46 8.62 -11.16 4.90
C MET A 46 7.91 -10.18 5.84
N ILE A 47 7.09 -10.69 6.77
CA ILE A 47 6.38 -9.85 7.74
C ILE A 47 7.37 -9.02 8.55
N ARG A 48 8.43 -9.64 9.05
CA ARG A 48 9.46 -8.92 9.82
C ARG A 48 10.16 -7.87 8.96
N SER A 49 10.47 -8.22 7.73
CA SER A 49 11.11 -7.30 6.80
C SER A 49 10.21 -6.10 6.48
N LEU A 50 8.95 -6.35 6.21
CA LEU A 50 7.98 -5.30 5.89
C LEU A 50 7.69 -4.39 7.08
N GLU A 51 7.63 -4.94 8.30
CA GLU A 51 7.52 -4.13 9.51
C GLU A 51 8.73 -3.20 9.68
N LYS A 52 9.92 -3.76 9.49
CA LYS A 52 11.17 -3.00 9.61
C LYS A 52 11.23 -1.88 8.57
N LYS A 53 10.73 -2.13 7.36
CA LYS A 53 10.68 -1.12 6.30
C LYS A 53 9.58 -0.08 6.52
N GLY A 54 8.68 -0.31 7.46
CA GLY A 54 7.54 0.58 7.70
C GLY A 54 6.41 0.42 6.70
N ALA A 55 6.40 -0.67 5.94
CA ALA A 55 5.35 -0.92 4.95
C ALA A 55 4.07 -1.48 5.56
N ILE A 56 4.21 -2.22 6.66
CA ILE A 56 3.09 -2.73 7.43
C ILE A 56 3.33 -2.44 8.91
N GLU A 57 2.25 -2.52 9.69
CA GLU A 57 2.35 -2.41 11.14
C GLU A 57 1.42 -3.41 11.81
N ALA A 58 1.82 -3.88 12.98
CA ALA A 58 0.94 -4.68 13.82
C ALA A 58 -0.15 -3.79 14.40
N CYS A 59 -1.38 -4.24 14.36
CA CYS A 59 -2.50 -3.57 14.98
C CYS A 59 -3.06 -4.47 16.09
N ASP A 60 -4.30 -4.30 16.49
CA ASP A 60 -4.87 -5.02 17.60
C ASP A 60 -4.83 -6.53 17.40
N MET A 61 -4.84 -7.25 18.53
CA MET A 61 -5.02 -8.70 18.51
C MET A 61 -6.39 -9.03 17.92
N MET A 62 -6.40 -9.95 16.96
CA MET A 62 -7.62 -10.38 16.30
C MET A 62 -7.78 -11.87 16.45
N ARG A 63 -9.03 -12.30 16.62
CA ARG A 63 -9.36 -13.71 16.62
C ARG A 63 -9.60 -14.18 15.18
N TYR A 64 -8.85 -15.19 14.79
CA TYR A 64 -9.07 -15.88 13.54
C TYR A 64 -9.13 -17.38 13.82
N SER A 65 -10.24 -18.03 13.43
CA SER A 65 -10.50 -19.41 13.79
C SER A 65 -10.58 -19.55 15.33
N ARG A 66 -9.71 -20.34 15.95
CA ARG A 66 -9.69 -20.54 17.42
C ARG A 66 -8.51 -19.85 18.09
N GLN A 67 -7.80 -19.01 17.35
CA GLN A 67 -6.58 -18.40 17.85
C GLN A 67 -6.68 -16.89 17.85
N TYR A 68 -6.06 -16.28 18.88
CA TYR A 68 -5.81 -14.84 18.90
C TYR A 68 -4.37 -14.60 18.46
N ALA A 69 -4.19 -13.67 17.56
CA ALA A 69 -2.87 -13.31 17.08
C ALA A 69 -2.87 -11.84 16.66
N ARG A 70 -1.67 -11.27 16.57
CA ARG A 70 -1.54 -9.92 16.05
C ARG A 70 -1.95 -9.90 14.58
N ALA A 71 -2.77 -8.93 14.22
CA ALA A 71 -3.08 -8.65 12.84
C ALA A 71 -2.13 -7.58 12.32
N PHE A 72 -1.92 -7.57 11.02
CA PHE A 72 -1.06 -6.61 10.34
C PHE A 72 -1.86 -5.88 9.29
N ARG A 73 -1.57 -4.60 9.15
CA ARG A 73 -2.22 -3.77 8.12
C ARG A 73 -1.16 -3.04 7.30
N ALA A 74 -1.48 -2.73 6.06
CA ALA A 74 -0.61 -1.95 5.20
C ALA A 74 -0.58 -0.49 5.69
N VAL A 75 0.63 0.04 5.86
CA VAL A 75 0.87 1.47 6.12
C VAL A 75 1.22 2.15 4.82
N LEU A 76 2.08 1.51 4.03
CA LEU A 76 2.44 1.97 2.69
C LEU A 76 1.27 1.68 1.74
N GLY A 77 0.72 2.71 1.09
CA GLY A 77 -0.34 2.55 0.12
C GLY A 77 0.17 2.10 -1.24
N ARG A 78 -0.70 1.48 -2.03
CA ARG A 78 -0.35 0.99 -3.38
C ARG A 78 0.14 2.12 -4.27
N GLU A 79 -0.63 3.20 -4.37
CA GLU A 79 -0.30 4.32 -5.24
C GLU A 79 0.97 5.01 -4.77
N GLU A 80 1.12 5.16 -3.47
CA GLU A 80 2.32 5.73 -2.86
C GLU A 80 3.56 4.91 -3.23
N TYR A 81 3.46 3.59 -3.16
CA TYR A 81 4.55 2.70 -3.53
C TYR A 81 4.95 2.87 -4.99
N TYR A 82 3.98 2.95 -5.90
CA TYR A 82 4.27 3.10 -7.33
C TYR A 82 4.88 4.46 -7.65
N ILE A 83 4.53 5.51 -6.92
CA ILE A 83 5.19 6.80 -7.05
C ILE A 83 6.66 6.69 -6.62
N TYR A 84 6.93 6.04 -5.50
CA TYR A 84 8.32 5.82 -5.05
C TYR A 84 9.11 5.03 -6.08
N MET A 85 8.53 3.98 -6.64
CA MET A 85 9.18 3.18 -7.69
C MET A 85 9.50 4.02 -8.91
N ALA A 86 8.54 4.79 -9.39
CA ALA A 86 8.71 5.62 -10.56
C ALA A 86 9.84 6.64 -10.35
N VAL A 87 9.87 7.30 -9.20
CA VAL A 87 10.91 8.27 -8.88
C VAL A 87 12.28 7.57 -8.76
N ASN A 88 12.31 6.37 -8.16
CA ASN A 88 13.55 5.59 -8.07
C ASN A 88 14.08 5.18 -9.45
N HIS A 89 13.19 5.03 -10.44
CA HIS A 89 13.57 4.71 -11.82
C HIS A 89 13.80 5.95 -12.68
N GLY A 90 13.84 7.14 -12.07
CA GLY A 90 14.21 8.36 -12.76
C GLY A 90 13.07 9.28 -13.16
N ALA A 91 11.83 8.95 -12.82
CA ALA A 91 10.71 9.82 -13.15
C ALA A 91 10.73 11.09 -12.28
N ASP A 92 10.33 12.20 -12.87
CA ASP A 92 10.19 13.47 -12.17
C ASP A 92 8.82 13.51 -11.48
N ALA A 93 8.81 13.82 -10.19
CA ALA A 93 7.58 13.80 -9.39
C ALA A 93 6.53 14.80 -9.90
N ALA A 94 6.95 16.00 -10.31
CA ALA A 94 6.02 17.00 -10.83
C ALA A 94 5.38 16.55 -12.15
N LEU A 95 6.19 15.94 -13.02
CA LEU A 95 5.69 15.42 -14.30
C LEU A 95 4.78 14.22 -14.09
N LEU A 96 5.06 13.39 -13.08
CA LEU A 96 4.17 12.29 -12.70
C LEU A 96 2.80 12.82 -12.27
N ALA A 97 2.78 13.87 -11.45
CA ALA A 97 1.52 14.46 -11.00
C ALA A 97 0.72 14.99 -12.18
N GLN A 98 1.38 15.68 -13.11
CA GLN A 98 0.72 16.19 -14.32
C GLN A 98 0.18 15.05 -15.18
N ALA A 99 0.97 14.00 -15.37
CA ALA A 99 0.54 12.83 -16.14
C ALA A 99 -0.64 12.12 -15.51
N ALA A 100 -0.65 12.00 -14.18
CA ALA A 100 -1.75 11.37 -13.45
C ALA A 100 -3.05 12.17 -13.61
N VAL A 101 -2.97 13.49 -13.46
CA VAL A 101 -4.14 14.36 -13.64
C VAL A 101 -4.66 14.26 -15.08
N ALA A 102 -3.76 14.31 -16.06
CA ALA A 102 -4.14 14.19 -17.48
C ALA A 102 -4.84 12.86 -17.77
N PHE A 103 -4.32 11.77 -17.17
CA PHE A 103 -4.92 10.45 -17.31
C PHE A 103 -6.35 10.43 -16.76
N VAL A 104 -6.53 10.95 -15.55
CA VAL A 104 -7.84 10.99 -14.89
C VAL A 104 -8.84 11.80 -15.74
N LEU A 105 -8.42 12.95 -16.26
CA LEU A 105 -9.28 13.79 -17.08
C LEU A 105 -9.71 13.09 -18.37
N ARG A 106 -8.83 12.28 -18.97
CA ARG A 106 -9.18 11.50 -20.17
C ARG A 106 -10.17 10.38 -19.87
N GLU A 107 -10.05 9.74 -18.72
CA GLU A 107 -10.94 8.64 -18.33
C GLU A 107 -12.34 9.13 -17.93
N LYS A 108 -12.47 10.40 -17.60
CA LYS A 108 -13.75 11.05 -17.22
C LYS A 108 -14.52 10.25 -16.17
N PRO A 109 -13.95 10.09 -14.95
CA PRO A 109 -14.62 9.32 -13.91
C PRO A 109 -15.96 9.95 -13.52
N GLU A 110 -16.91 9.10 -13.12
CA GLU A 110 -18.25 9.56 -12.71
C GLU A 110 -18.21 10.50 -11.51
N ASN A 111 -17.21 10.34 -10.65
CA ASN A 111 -17.04 11.14 -9.43
C ASN A 111 -16.05 12.28 -9.61
N MET A 112 -16.02 12.89 -10.80
CA MET A 112 -15.06 13.96 -11.11
C MET A 112 -15.12 15.11 -10.10
N ASP A 113 -16.32 15.55 -9.73
CA ASP A 113 -16.48 16.67 -8.80
C ASP A 113 -15.90 16.34 -7.43
N GLN A 114 -16.13 15.13 -6.93
CA GLN A 114 -15.56 14.68 -5.67
C GLN A 114 -14.05 14.61 -5.75
N LEU A 115 -13.51 14.07 -6.83
CA LEU A 115 -12.06 14.00 -7.04
C LEU A 115 -11.43 15.38 -7.03
N LEU A 116 -12.02 16.35 -7.74
CA LEU A 116 -11.52 17.72 -7.77
C LEU A 116 -11.54 18.35 -6.38
N GLN A 117 -12.57 18.10 -5.59
CA GLN A 117 -12.65 18.58 -4.21
C GLN A 117 -11.55 18.00 -3.34
N GLU A 118 -11.27 16.72 -3.49
CA GLU A 118 -10.21 16.05 -2.72
C GLU A 118 -8.83 16.57 -3.11
N LEU A 119 -8.58 16.82 -4.38
CA LEU A 119 -7.34 17.42 -4.85
C LEU A 119 -7.17 18.84 -4.31
N GLU A 120 -8.24 19.61 -4.28
CA GLU A 120 -8.23 20.95 -3.72
C GLU A 120 -7.88 20.93 -2.23
N LYS A 121 -8.39 19.96 -1.47
CA LYS A 121 -8.06 19.81 -0.06
C LYS A 121 -6.57 19.53 0.15
N VAL A 122 -5.98 18.65 -0.65
CA VAL A 122 -4.55 18.37 -0.59
C VAL A 122 -3.74 19.63 -0.85
N LEU A 123 -4.11 20.40 -1.88
CA LEU A 123 -3.41 21.63 -2.21
C LEU A 123 -3.56 22.67 -1.09
N GLU A 124 -4.75 22.77 -0.50
CA GLU A 124 -5.04 23.68 0.60
C GLU A 124 -4.18 23.36 1.83
N GLU A 125 -4.09 22.10 2.21
CA GLU A 125 -3.25 21.65 3.31
C GLU A 125 -1.78 21.98 3.07
N TYR A 126 -1.31 21.76 1.85
CA TYR A 126 0.06 22.09 1.48
C TYR A 126 0.32 23.60 1.64
N ARG A 127 -0.59 24.44 1.19
CA ARG A 127 -0.46 25.90 1.31
C ARG A 127 -0.45 26.37 2.75
N LYS A 128 -1.24 25.72 3.63
CA LYS A 128 -1.27 26.07 5.07
C LYS A 128 0.02 25.67 5.77
N ASN A 129 0.62 24.54 5.39
CA ASN A 129 1.78 23.97 6.05
C ASN A 129 3.10 24.38 5.39
N GLY A 130 3.00 24.96 4.23
CA GLY A 130 4.14 25.46 3.47
C GLY A 130 4.29 26.95 3.60
#